data_af97bf21cc1fd204b49fa7e01c7f7642
#
_entry.id   af97bf21cc1fd204b49fa7e01c7f7642
#
_cell.length_a   1.000
_cell.length_b   1.000
_cell.length_c   1.000
_cell.angle_alpha   90.00
_cell.angle_beta   90.00
_cell.angle_gamma   90.00
#
_symmetry.space_group_name_H-M   'P 1'
#
loop_
_entity.id
_entity.type
_entity.pdbx_description
1 polymer ?
#
loop_
_entity_poly.entity_id
_entity_poly.type
_entity_poly.pdbx_seq_one_letter_code
_entity_poly.pdbx_strand_id
1 'polypeptide(L)'
;MTDTIAHRIVFAYEKGCSGKSTSAAHGGVALAYLGALVTMLDLDPRQRTTFRYLENRVSTMKKRGVNLPTPAAEVFKGRSPEALLLAMNRLETDSDFLIIDNPGRDDPFARTAVENADTLVTPLNDSFVDFDLIGQVDGETFEVKKLSFFAELVWEARMKRSRQTIENKRPKMQWIVVRNRTGYVEARNQARLEKALKDMSQRVGFRAIKGLSERVIYRELFPSGLTLLDKGHLGELGTSHLVARQELRTLIKALNLPAFAKAQGELEIV
;
A
#
# COMPACT_ATOMS: atom_id res chain seq x y z
N MET A 1 26.70 -2.33 -13.44
CA MET A 1 25.53 -1.80 -12.71
C MET A 1 24.32 -2.17 -13.54
N THR A 2 23.49 -3.07 -13.10
CA THR A 2 22.22 -3.36 -13.79
C THR A 2 21.32 -2.16 -13.54
N ASP A 3 20.93 -1.45 -14.61
CA ASP A 3 19.89 -0.40 -14.59
C ASP A 3 18.55 -1.01 -14.15
N THR A 4 18.43 -1.32 -12.88
CA THR A 4 17.17 -1.79 -12.30
C THR A 4 16.35 -0.55 -11.98
N ILE A 5 15.36 -0.28 -12.81
CA ILE A 5 14.39 0.78 -12.59
C ILE A 5 13.63 0.46 -11.30
N ALA A 6 13.50 1.42 -10.39
CA ALA A 6 12.77 1.24 -9.13
C ALA A 6 11.33 0.74 -9.37
N HIS A 7 10.88 -0.16 -8.51
CA HIS A 7 9.54 -0.71 -8.58
C HIS A 7 8.53 0.24 -7.92
N ARG A 8 7.52 0.69 -8.66
CA ARG A 8 6.48 1.63 -8.20
C ARG A 8 5.35 0.89 -7.50
N ILE A 9 5.17 1.17 -6.22
CA ILE A 9 4.05 0.66 -5.43
C ILE A 9 3.11 1.82 -5.13
N VAL A 10 1.90 1.77 -5.67
CA VAL A 10 0.91 2.84 -5.51
C VAL A 10 -0.20 2.38 -4.58
N PHE A 11 -0.40 3.09 -3.48
CA PHE A 11 -1.53 2.90 -2.58
C PHE A 11 -2.66 3.83 -3.00
N ALA A 12 -3.69 3.30 -3.64
CA ALA A 12 -4.81 4.09 -4.14
C ALA A 12 -6.16 3.47 -3.81
N TYR A 13 -7.09 4.34 -3.45
CA TYR A 13 -8.50 4.02 -3.22
C TYR A 13 -9.29 5.32 -3.03
N GLU A 14 -10.49 5.40 -3.57
CA GLU A 14 -11.30 6.63 -3.57
C GLU A 14 -11.94 6.98 -2.22
N LYS A 15 -11.84 6.12 -1.22
CA LYS A 15 -12.39 6.34 0.11
C LYS A 15 -11.32 6.73 1.13
N GLY A 16 -11.61 7.74 1.95
CA GLY A 16 -10.81 8.06 3.13
C GLY A 16 -10.86 6.92 4.17
N CYS A 17 -9.91 6.93 5.11
CA CYS A 17 -9.88 6.01 6.26
C CYS A 17 -9.80 4.50 5.93
N SER A 18 -9.42 4.09 4.73
CA SER A 18 -9.19 2.68 4.37
C SER A 18 -7.86 2.12 4.85
N GLY A 19 -7.01 2.95 5.45
CA GLY A 19 -5.68 2.56 5.92
C GLY A 19 -4.57 2.67 4.86
N LYS A 20 -4.77 3.41 3.76
CA LYS A 20 -3.75 3.65 2.71
C LYS A 20 -2.41 4.11 3.30
N SER A 21 -2.41 5.29 3.90
CA SER A 21 -1.20 5.91 4.45
C SER A 21 -0.55 5.06 5.55
N THR A 22 -1.36 4.39 6.39
CA THR A 22 -0.84 3.47 7.41
C THR A 22 -0.14 2.28 6.76
N SER A 23 -0.79 1.63 5.79
CA SER A 23 -0.21 0.48 5.08
C SER A 23 1.02 0.90 4.26
N ALA A 24 1.00 2.08 3.63
CA ALA A 24 2.14 2.63 2.89
C ALA A 24 3.34 2.88 3.82
N ALA A 25 3.14 3.60 4.95
CA ALA A 25 4.21 3.90 5.88
C ALA A 25 4.82 2.64 6.52
N HIS A 26 3.98 1.73 7.05
CA HIS A 26 4.46 0.48 7.61
C HIS A 26 5.11 -0.43 6.58
N GLY A 27 4.57 -0.47 5.34
CA GLY A 27 5.15 -1.22 4.22
C GLY A 27 6.51 -0.67 3.82
N GLY A 28 6.64 0.66 3.70
CA GLY A 28 7.90 1.32 3.36
C GLY A 28 8.98 1.08 4.39
N VAL A 29 8.65 1.21 5.68
CA VAL A 29 9.59 0.90 6.77
C VAL A 29 9.97 -0.58 6.77
N ALA A 30 9.01 -1.48 6.49
CA ALA A 30 9.31 -2.92 6.43
C ALA A 30 10.30 -3.24 5.29
N LEU A 31 10.15 -2.63 4.11
CA LEU A 31 11.10 -2.78 3.02
C LEU A 31 12.49 -2.21 3.36
N ALA A 32 12.54 -1.07 4.07
CA ALA A 32 13.80 -0.51 4.56
C ALA A 32 14.48 -1.45 5.58
N TYR A 33 13.72 -2.15 6.43
CA TYR A 33 14.26 -3.19 7.33
C TYR A 33 14.84 -4.38 6.59
N LEU A 34 14.39 -4.64 5.36
CA LEU A 34 14.95 -5.67 4.47
C LEU A 34 16.19 -5.21 3.71
N GLY A 35 16.66 -3.99 3.97
CA GLY A 35 17.82 -3.40 3.31
C GLY A 35 17.54 -2.73 1.98
N ALA A 36 16.26 -2.60 1.59
CA ALA A 36 15.90 -1.89 0.35
C ALA A 36 16.03 -0.37 0.51
N LEU A 37 16.47 0.29 -0.55
CA LEU A 37 16.41 1.75 -0.69
C LEU A 37 14.98 2.14 -1.08
N VAL A 38 14.26 2.78 -0.16
CA VAL A 38 12.84 3.13 -0.33
C VAL A 38 12.67 4.63 -0.30
N THR A 39 11.99 5.17 -1.31
CA THR A 39 11.50 6.55 -1.32
C THR A 39 9.97 6.56 -1.31
N MET A 40 9.38 7.46 -0.52
CA MET A 40 7.94 7.61 -0.40
C MET A 40 7.50 8.98 -0.90
N LEU A 41 6.51 9.02 -1.78
CA LEU A 41 5.91 10.24 -2.32
C LEU A 41 4.47 10.37 -1.84
N ASP A 42 4.20 11.38 -1.03
CA ASP A 42 2.86 11.69 -0.52
C ASP A 42 2.17 12.68 -1.46
N LEU A 43 1.06 12.27 -2.07
CA LEU A 43 0.29 13.09 -3.01
C LEU A 43 -0.81 13.93 -2.32
N ASP A 44 -0.93 13.89 -0.99
CA ASP A 44 -1.85 14.76 -0.26
C ASP A 44 -1.11 15.90 0.45
N PRO A 45 -0.89 17.06 -0.20
CA PRO A 45 -0.16 18.17 0.40
C PRO A 45 -0.90 18.83 1.57
N ARG A 46 -2.18 18.51 1.77
CA ARG A 46 -2.99 19.04 2.89
C ARG A 46 -2.83 18.19 4.15
N GLN A 47 -3.00 16.87 4.03
CA GLN A 47 -2.91 15.96 5.17
C GLN A 47 -1.47 15.54 5.44
N ARG A 48 -0.69 15.26 4.40
CA ARG A 48 0.72 14.85 4.49
C ARG A 48 0.93 13.68 5.46
N THR A 49 0.01 12.73 5.48
CA THR A 49 -0.04 11.70 6.53
C THR A 49 1.20 10.83 6.54
N THR A 50 1.58 10.30 5.39
CA THR A 50 2.76 9.43 5.24
C THR A 50 4.05 10.21 5.47
N PHE A 51 4.15 11.42 4.94
CA PHE A 51 5.31 12.28 5.16
C PHE A 51 5.48 12.63 6.64
N ARG A 52 4.40 13.05 7.33
CA ARG A 52 4.42 13.34 8.77
C ARG A 52 4.81 12.13 9.62
N TYR A 53 4.38 10.94 9.22
CA TYR A 53 4.78 9.71 9.88
C TYR A 53 6.31 9.57 9.91
N LEU A 54 6.97 9.80 8.77
CA LEU A 54 8.42 9.70 8.65
C LEU A 54 9.15 10.90 9.30
N GLU A 55 8.59 12.11 9.27
CA GLU A 55 9.10 13.24 10.06
C GLU A 55 9.12 12.91 11.57
N ASN A 56 8.01 12.34 12.08
CA ASN A 56 7.92 11.90 13.47
C ASN A 56 8.97 10.83 13.80
N ARG A 57 9.18 9.89 12.87
CA ARG A 57 10.20 8.84 12.99
C ARG A 57 11.60 9.43 13.15
N VAL A 58 11.99 10.33 12.25
CA VAL A 58 13.29 11.02 12.30
C VAL A 58 13.45 11.82 13.60
N SER A 59 12.39 12.51 14.04
CA SER A 59 12.38 13.24 15.32
C SER A 59 12.59 12.30 16.51
N THR A 60 11.91 11.15 16.52
CA THR A 60 12.06 10.14 17.59
C THR A 60 13.46 9.55 17.60
N MET A 61 14.04 9.25 16.44
CA MET A 61 15.42 8.75 16.33
C MET A 61 16.42 9.74 16.90
N LYS A 62 16.32 11.03 16.54
CA LYS A 62 17.15 12.10 17.08
C LYS A 62 17.00 12.21 18.59
N LYS A 63 15.76 12.24 19.09
CA LYS A 63 15.48 12.37 20.55
C LYS A 63 16.01 11.20 21.36
N ARG A 64 15.99 9.99 20.81
CA ARG A 64 16.43 8.77 21.51
C ARG A 64 17.88 8.40 21.23
N GLY A 65 18.57 9.08 20.32
CA GLY A 65 19.94 8.75 19.91
C GLY A 65 20.07 7.39 19.23
N VAL A 66 19.04 6.97 18.47
CA VAL A 66 18.99 5.67 17.79
C VAL A 66 18.93 5.85 16.27
N ASN A 67 19.44 4.86 15.55
CA ASN A 67 19.33 4.80 14.08
C ASN A 67 18.45 3.61 13.68
N LEU A 68 17.33 3.89 13.01
CA LEU A 68 16.37 2.90 12.57
C LEU A 68 16.21 2.97 11.05
N PRO A 69 16.05 1.85 10.34
CA PRO A 69 15.78 1.86 8.91
C PRO A 69 14.59 2.76 8.58
N THR A 70 14.81 3.72 7.69
CA THR A 70 13.84 4.79 7.42
C THR A 70 13.82 5.12 5.93
N PRO A 71 12.66 5.03 5.26
CA PRO A 71 12.50 5.52 3.89
C PRO A 71 12.79 7.02 3.79
N ALA A 72 13.33 7.47 2.64
CA ALA A 72 13.25 8.86 2.26
C ALA A 72 11.79 9.25 1.98
N ALA A 73 11.42 10.52 2.17
CA ALA A 73 10.06 10.96 1.92
C ALA A 73 9.99 12.37 1.33
N GLU A 74 9.05 12.55 0.41
CA GLU A 74 8.75 13.85 -0.20
C GLU A 74 7.24 14.04 -0.29
N VAL A 75 6.78 15.30 -0.19
CA VAL A 75 5.40 15.71 -0.48
C VAL A 75 5.36 16.29 -1.88
N PHE A 76 4.50 15.78 -2.74
CA PHE A 76 4.32 16.32 -4.08
C PHE A 76 3.67 17.71 -4.03
N LYS A 77 4.32 18.69 -4.66
CA LYS A 77 3.87 20.10 -4.72
C LYS A 77 3.65 20.59 -6.15
N GLY A 78 3.81 19.73 -7.13
CA GLY A 78 3.59 20.07 -8.53
C GLY A 78 2.12 20.36 -8.83
N ARG A 79 1.87 20.96 -10.00
CA ARG A 79 0.53 21.42 -10.41
C ARG A 79 -0.01 20.70 -11.64
N SER A 80 0.74 19.77 -12.21
CA SER A 80 0.31 19.02 -13.39
C SER A 80 0.69 17.53 -13.31
N PRO A 81 -0.02 16.64 -14.03
CA PRO A 81 0.33 15.24 -14.16
C PRO A 81 1.75 15.00 -14.69
N GLU A 82 2.22 15.85 -15.62
CA GLU A 82 3.57 15.77 -16.19
C GLU A 82 4.63 16.07 -15.12
N ALA A 83 4.38 17.06 -14.25
CA ALA A 83 5.24 17.35 -13.13
C ALA A 83 5.32 16.19 -12.14
N LEU A 84 4.21 15.43 -11.96
CA LEU A 84 4.21 14.22 -11.15
C LEU A 84 5.08 13.13 -11.79
N LEU A 85 4.96 12.89 -13.08
CA LEU A 85 5.79 11.90 -13.79
C LEU A 85 7.29 12.24 -13.68
N LEU A 86 7.64 13.51 -13.84
CA LEU A 86 9.03 13.97 -13.66
C LEU A 86 9.53 13.74 -12.22
N ALA A 87 8.69 14.01 -11.21
CA ALA A 87 9.02 13.74 -9.82
C ALA A 87 9.21 12.25 -9.56
N MET A 88 8.31 11.40 -10.07
CA MET A 88 8.41 9.94 -9.96
C MET A 88 9.71 9.42 -10.60
N ASN A 89 10.03 9.85 -11.83
CA ASN A 89 11.26 9.44 -12.52
C ASN A 89 12.52 9.88 -11.77
N ARG A 90 12.53 11.08 -11.22
CA ARG A 90 13.64 11.58 -10.41
C ARG A 90 13.85 10.75 -9.14
N LEU A 91 12.76 10.43 -8.43
CA LEU A 91 12.83 9.71 -7.16
C LEU A 91 13.19 8.22 -7.31
N GLU A 92 13.04 7.68 -8.51
CA GLU A 92 13.43 6.30 -8.81
C GLU A 92 14.94 6.10 -8.95
N THR A 93 15.70 7.15 -9.29
CA THR A 93 17.12 7.04 -9.65
C THR A 93 17.95 6.41 -8.54
N ASP A 94 17.61 6.70 -7.28
CA ASP A 94 18.35 6.24 -6.11
C ASP A 94 17.51 5.32 -5.20
N SER A 95 16.54 4.61 -5.77
CA SER A 95 15.62 3.77 -5.00
C SER A 95 15.44 2.40 -5.63
N ASP A 96 15.27 1.37 -4.79
CA ASP A 96 14.76 0.06 -5.21
C ASP A 96 13.24 0.09 -5.35
N PHE A 97 12.58 0.85 -4.45
CA PHE A 97 11.13 1.02 -4.41
C PHE A 97 10.74 2.49 -4.30
N LEU A 98 9.80 2.90 -5.16
CA LEU A 98 9.08 4.15 -5.02
C LEU A 98 7.65 3.87 -4.55
N ILE A 99 7.32 4.23 -3.32
CA ILE A 99 5.98 4.09 -2.75
C ILE A 99 5.23 5.42 -2.91
N ILE A 100 4.04 5.36 -3.48
CA ILE A 100 3.20 6.54 -3.72
C ILE A 100 1.91 6.39 -2.91
N ASP A 101 1.68 7.33 -1.99
CA ASP A 101 0.45 7.40 -1.19
C ASP A 101 -0.52 8.40 -1.81
N ASN A 102 -1.60 7.89 -2.38
CA ASN A 102 -2.63 8.70 -3.05
C ASN A 102 -3.64 9.27 -2.05
N PRO A 103 -4.16 10.48 -2.30
CA PRO A 103 -5.29 11.02 -1.55
C PRO A 103 -6.52 10.10 -1.68
N GLY A 104 -7.44 10.19 -0.73
CA GLY A 104 -8.70 9.43 -0.74
C GLY A 104 -9.78 10.05 -1.64
N ARG A 105 -9.40 10.50 -2.81
CA ARG A 105 -10.29 11.11 -3.82
C ARG A 105 -9.80 10.81 -5.22
N ASP A 106 -10.71 10.87 -6.17
CA ASP A 106 -10.35 10.87 -7.59
C ASP A 106 -9.87 12.26 -8.01
N ASP A 107 -8.63 12.32 -8.48
CA ASP A 107 -8.06 13.52 -9.09
C ASP A 107 -7.01 13.12 -10.16
N PRO A 108 -6.59 14.07 -11.03
CA PRO A 108 -5.64 13.76 -12.11
C PRO A 108 -4.32 13.17 -11.62
N PHE A 109 -3.85 13.53 -10.43
CA PHE A 109 -2.60 13.00 -9.87
C PHE A 109 -2.78 11.55 -9.42
N ALA A 110 -3.91 11.23 -8.76
CA ALA A 110 -4.24 9.88 -8.38
C ALA A 110 -4.34 8.95 -9.60
N ARG A 111 -4.99 9.39 -10.67
CA ARG A 111 -5.07 8.65 -11.93
C ARG A 111 -3.71 8.43 -12.56
N THR A 112 -2.87 9.47 -12.64
CA THR A 112 -1.51 9.38 -13.17
C THR A 112 -0.66 8.40 -12.38
N ALA A 113 -0.74 8.41 -11.06
CA ALA A 113 -0.03 7.46 -10.22
C ALA A 113 -0.49 6.02 -10.48
N VAL A 114 -1.81 5.78 -10.55
CA VAL A 114 -2.39 4.46 -10.85
C VAL A 114 -1.95 3.95 -12.22
N GLU A 115 -2.00 4.79 -13.26
CA GLU A 115 -1.56 4.43 -14.62
C GLU A 115 -0.08 4.01 -14.69
N ASN A 116 0.74 4.53 -13.78
CA ASN A 116 2.18 4.29 -13.74
C ASN A 116 2.62 3.30 -12.63
N ALA A 117 1.69 2.64 -11.99
CA ALA A 117 2.00 1.64 -10.96
C ALA A 117 2.56 0.35 -11.57
N ASP A 118 3.59 -0.24 -10.95
CA ASP A 118 4.00 -1.63 -11.18
C ASP A 118 3.20 -2.57 -10.27
N THR A 119 2.96 -2.14 -9.03
CA THR A 119 2.02 -2.77 -8.11
C THR A 119 1.04 -1.72 -7.58
N LEU A 120 -0.25 -1.91 -7.89
CA LEU A 120 -1.33 -1.14 -7.30
C LEU A 120 -1.86 -1.86 -6.07
N VAL A 121 -1.85 -1.20 -4.93
CA VAL A 121 -2.38 -1.70 -3.66
C VAL A 121 -3.64 -0.91 -3.31
N THR A 122 -4.76 -1.60 -3.22
CA THR A 122 -6.05 -1.01 -2.85
C THR A 122 -6.48 -1.54 -1.48
N PRO A 123 -6.23 -0.78 -0.40
CA PRO A 123 -6.71 -1.15 0.93
C PRO A 123 -8.22 -0.95 1.02
N LEU A 124 -8.92 -2.01 1.41
CA LEU A 124 -10.37 -2.09 1.51
C LEU A 124 -10.75 -2.47 2.93
N ASN A 125 -11.73 -1.80 3.54
CA ASN A 125 -12.26 -2.29 4.81
C ASN A 125 -13.15 -3.51 4.55
N ASP A 126 -13.27 -4.36 5.55
CA ASP A 126 -14.03 -5.61 5.45
C ASP A 126 -15.55 -5.33 5.58
N SER A 127 -16.10 -4.64 4.58
CA SER A 127 -17.53 -4.29 4.52
C SER A 127 -18.06 -4.31 3.09
N PHE A 128 -19.33 -4.68 2.91
CA PHE A 128 -19.99 -4.66 1.60
C PHE A 128 -20.01 -3.26 0.97
N VAL A 129 -20.12 -2.21 1.78
CA VAL A 129 -20.10 -0.81 1.32
C VAL A 129 -18.77 -0.46 0.65
N ASP A 130 -17.68 -1.03 1.14
CA ASP A 130 -16.35 -0.81 0.54
C ASP A 130 -16.16 -1.66 -0.72
N PHE A 131 -16.82 -2.82 -0.79
CA PHE A 131 -16.84 -3.66 -2.00
C PHE A 131 -17.49 -2.98 -3.19
N ASP A 132 -18.56 -2.21 -2.96
CA ASP A 132 -19.24 -1.46 -4.02
C ASP A 132 -18.31 -0.51 -4.78
N LEU A 133 -17.20 -0.11 -4.15
CA LEU A 133 -16.15 0.71 -4.81
C LEU A 133 -15.24 -0.09 -5.76
N ILE A 134 -15.31 -1.42 -5.77
CA ILE A 134 -14.70 -2.29 -6.78
C ILE A 134 -15.76 -2.82 -7.74
N GLY A 135 -16.94 -3.18 -7.23
CA GLY A 135 -18.05 -3.65 -8.04
C GLY A 135 -19.32 -3.83 -7.22
N GLN A 136 -20.43 -3.48 -7.83
CA GLN A 136 -21.75 -3.65 -7.20
C GLN A 136 -22.11 -5.13 -7.12
N VAL A 137 -22.51 -5.55 -5.93
CA VAL A 137 -22.90 -6.92 -5.63
C VAL A 137 -24.42 -6.99 -5.44
N ASP A 138 -25.05 -8.02 -5.98
CA ASP A 138 -26.46 -8.30 -5.71
C ASP A 138 -26.69 -8.57 -4.22
N GLY A 139 -27.68 -7.96 -3.61
CA GLY A 139 -27.94 -8.07 -2.18
C GLY A 139 -28.42 -9.47 -1.72
N GLU A 140 -28.97 -10.28 -2.64
CA GLU A 140 -29.48 -11.62 -2.33
C GLU A 140 -28.53 -12.72 -2.78
N THR A 141 -28.03 -12.64 -4.02
CA THR A 141 -27.17 -13.67 -4.63
C THR A 141 -25.70 -13.47 -4.35
N PHE A 142 -25.28 -12.25 -3.99
CA PHE A 142 -23.89 -11.82 -3.82
C PHE A 142 -23.06 -11.93 -5.11
N GLU A 143 -23.72 -11.95 -6.26
CA GLU A 143 -23.07 -11.92 -7.57
C GLU A 143 -22.68 -10.49 -7.97
N VAL A 144 -21.56 -10.35 -8.66
CA VAL A 144 -21.11 -9.07 -9.19
C VAL A 144 -21.96 -8.66 -10.39
N LYS A 145 -22.75 -7.59 -10.23
CA LYS A 145 -23.61 -7.04 -11.30
C LYS A 145 -22.85 -6.11 -12.25
N LYS A 146 -22.07 -5.20 -11.69
CA LYS A 146 -21.39 -4.14 -12.43
C LYS A 146 -20.05 -3.79 -11.79
N LEU A 147 -19.05 -3.47 -12.59
CA LEU A 147 -17.81 -2.89 -12.09
C LEU A 147 -18.05 -1.45 -11.62
N SER A 148 -17.27 -1.01 -10.64
CA SER A 148 -17.27 0.38 -10.21
C SER A 148 -16.41 1.23 -11.13
N PHE A 149 -16.58 2.54 -11.00
CA PHE A 149 -15.74 3.51 -11.68
C PHE A 149 -14.23 3.30 -11.39
N PHE A 150 -13.87 3.00 -10.14
CA PHE A 150 -12.48 2.73 -9.78
C PHE A 150 -11.93 1.46 -10.47
N ALA A 151 -12.72 0.40 -10.54
CA ALA A 151 -12.31 -0.83 -11.23
C ALA A 151 -12.17 -0.60 -12.74
N GLU A 152 -13.04 0.20 -13.36
CA GLU A 152 -12.93 0.62 -14.76
C GLU A 152 -11.65 1.42 -14.99
N LEU A 153 -11.34 2.40 -14.12
CA LEU A 153 -10.10 3.18 -14.17
C LEU A 153 -8.85 2.29 -14.10
N VAL A 154 -8.83 1.33 -13.18
CA VAL A 154 -7.71 0.38 -13.07
C VAL A 154 -7.60 -0.51 -14.31
N TRP A 155 -8.72 -0.93 -14.87
CA TRP A 155 -8.72 -1.72 -16.11
C TRP A 155 -8.14 -0.91 -17.30
N GLU A 156 -8.56 0.34 -17.48
CA GLU A 156 -8.01 1.25 -18.50
C GLU A 156 -6.52 1.49 -18.29
N ALA A 157 -6.09 1.73 -17.06
CA ALA A 157 -4.69 1.90 -16.70
C ALA A 157 -3.85 0.66 -17.07
N ARG A 158 -4.36 -0.54 -16.81
CA ARG A 158 -3.70 -1.81 -17.18
C ARG A 158 -3.61 -1.99 -18.70
N MET A 159 -4.65 -1.63 -19.43
CA MET A 159 -4.64 -1.69 -20.90
C MET A 159 -3.62 -0.71 -21.49
N LYS A 160 -3.59 0.53 -21.00
CA LYS A 160 -2.61 1.54 -21.39
C LYS A 160 -1.19 1.06 -21.07
N ARG A 161 -0.98 0.52 -19.86
CA ARG A 161 0.29 -0.03 -19.41
C ARG A 161 0.77 -1.21 -20.27
N SER A 162 -0.12 -2.12 -20.65
CA SER A 162 0.22 -3.27 -21.50
C SER A 162 0.80 -2.85 -22.85
N ARG A 163 0.33 -1.74 -23.42
CA ARG A 163 0.88 -1.17 -24.66
C ARG A 163 2.29 -0.60 -24.45
N GLN A 164 2.54 0.00 -23.29
CA GLN A 164 3.83 0.62 -22.93
C GLN A 164 4.87 -0.38 -22.40
N THR A 165 4.46 -1.58 -21.97
CA THR A 165 5.37 -2.58 -21.38
C THR A 165 6.50 -2.97 -22.34
N ILE A 166 6.22 -3.03 -23.63
CA ILE A 166 7.19 -3.36 -24.68
C ILE A 166 8.24 -2.24 -24.82
N GLU A 167 7.81 -0.98 -24.73
CA GLU A 167 8.66 0.19 -24.93
C GLU A 167 9.50 0.52 -23.69
N ASN A 168 8.92 0.40 -22.51
CA ASN A 168 9.50 0.92 -21.26
C ASN A 168 10.15 -0.14 -20.38
N LYS A 169 10.21 -1.41 -20.80
CA LYS A 169 10.78 -2.55 -20.05
C LYS A 169 10.20 -2.72 -18.63
N ARG A 170 9.03 -2.16 -18.34
CA ARG A 170 8.38 -2.27 -17.04
C ARG A 170 7.46 -3.50 -16.97
N PRO A 171 7.30 -4.13 -15.80
CA PRO A 171 6.42 -5.29 -15.65
C PRO A 171 4.95 -4.91 -15.89
N LYS A 172 4.12 -5.91 -16.18
CA LYS A 172 2.66 -5.73 -16.18
C LYS A 172 2.21 -5.33 -14.79
N MET A 173 1.28 -4.36 -14.71
CA MET A 173 0.74 -3.93 -13.43
C MET A 173 0.07 -5.09 -12.68
N GLN A 174 0.50 -5.32 -11.45
CA GLN A 174 -0.21 -6.17 -10.50
C GLN A 174 -1.21 -5.34 -9.72
N TRP A 175 -2.46 -5.79 -9.65
CA TRP A 175 -3.45 -5.19 -8.76
C TRP A 175 -3.70 -6.08 -7.56
N ILE A 176 -3.51 -5.53 -6.36
CA ILE A 176 -3.64 -6.22 -5.09
C ILE A 176 -4.69 -5.48 -4.24
N VAL A 177 -5.74 -6.18 -3.88
CA VAL A 177 -6.75 -5.71 -2.94
C VAL A 177 -6.41 -6.23 -1.56
N VAL A 178 -6.17 -5.31 -0.63
CA VAL A 178 -5.77 -5.62 0.75
C VAL A 178 -6.97 -5.43 1.67
N ARG A 179 -7.45 -6.52 2.26
CA ARG A 179 -8.55 -6.49 3.24
C ARG A 179 -8.03 -5.99 4.59
N ASN A 180 -8.23 -4.71 4.85
CA ASN A 180 -7.87 -4.06 6.10
C ASN A 180 -9.03 -4.06 7.10
N ARG A 181 -8.72 -3.79 8.36
CA ARG A 181 -9.68 -3.65 9.46
C ARG A 181 -10.61 -4.85 9.58
N THR A 182 -10.06 -6.05 9.36
CA THR A 182 -10.80 -7.27 9.63
C THR A 182 -11.16 -7.30 11.10
N GLY A 183 -12.44 -7.05 11.41
CA GLY A 183 -13.01 -7.10 12.74
C GLY A 183 -13.73 -8.42 13.00
N TYR A 184 -14.39 -8.50 14.14
CA TYR A 184 -15.34 -9.59 14.44
C TYR A 184 -16.60 -9.40 13.57
N VAL A 185 -16.60 -9.99 12.39
CA VAL A 185 -17.79 -10.12 11.55
C VAL A 185 -18.34 -11.52 11.79
N GLU A 186 -19.67 -11.66 11.87
CA GLU A 186 -20.30 -12.99 11.94
C GLU A 186 -19.74 -13.90 10.84
N ALA A 187 -19.37 -15.12 11.20
CA ALA A 187 -18.72 -16.08 10.29
C ALA A 187 -19.49 -16.29 8.98
N ARG A 188 -20.83 -16.17 9.02
CA ARG A 188 -21.70 -16.26 7.83
C ARG A 188 -21.50 -15.10 6.85
N ASN A 189 -21.34 -13.88 7.35
CA ASN A 189 -21.09 -12.70 6.52
C ASN A 189 -19.66 -12.70 5.97
N GLN A 190 -18.70 -13.19 6.75
CA GLN A 190 -17.33 -13.35 6.30
C GLN A 190 -17.23 -14.31 5.11
N ALA A 191 -17.88 -15.47 5.16
CA ALA A 191 -17.88 -16.44 4.05
C ALA A 191 -18.50 -15.86 2.76
N ARG A 192 -19.58 -15.04 2.91
CA ARG A 192 -20.22 -14.35 1.78
C ARG A 192 -19.30 -13.29 1.15
N LEU A 193 -18.64 -12.49 1.99
CA LEU A 193 -17.65 -11.52 1.56
C LEU A 193 -16.48 -12.18 0.82
N GLU A 194 -15.97 -13.29 1.34
CA GLU A 194 -14.88 -14.04 0.70
C GLU A 194 -15.29 -14.59 -0.67
N LYS A 195 -16.53 -15.12 -0.78
CA LYS A 195 -17.04 -15.59 -2.07
C LYS A 195 -17.16 -14.43 -3.07
N ALA A 196 -17.76 -13.30 -2.70
CA ALA A 196 -17.91 -12.13 -3.56
C ALA A 196 -16.54 -11.59 -4.00
N LEU A 197 -15.56 -11.54 -3.09
CA LEU A 197 -14.20 -11.10 -3.40
C LEU A 197 -13.50 -12.05 -4.38
N LYS A 198 -13.68 -13.34 -4.21
CA LYS A 198 -13.12 -14.35 -5.10
C LYS A 198 -13.71 -14.21 -6.52
N ASP A 199 -15.01 -14.06 -6.63
CA ASP A 199 -15.69 -13.88 -7.91
C ASP A 199 -15.25 -12.57 -8.60
N MET A 200 -15.16 -11.46 -7.86
CA MET A 200 -14.61 -10.21 -8.37
C MET A 200 -13.16 -10.36 -8.81
N SER A 201 -12.33 -11.02 -8.01
CA SER A 201 -10.90 -11.19 -8.34
C SER A 201 -10.70 -11.91 -9.66
N GLN A 202 -11.53 -12.90 -9.97
CA GLN A 202 -11.49 -13.64 -11.24
C GLN A 202 -11.96 -12.79 -12.43
N ARG A 203 -13.01 -11.97 -12.25
CA ARG A 203 -13.57 -11.13 -13.32
C ARG A 203 -12.70 -9.92 -13.63
N VAL A 204 -12.14 -9.28 -12.60
CA VAL A 204 -11.40 -8.02 -12.72
C VAL A 204 -9.88 -8.23 -12.77
N GLY A 205 -9.41 -9.39 -12.31
CA GLY A 205 -8.02 -9.78 -12.37
C GLY A 205 -7.15 -9.11 -11.31
N PHE A 206 -7.59 -9.05 -10.05
CA PHE A 206 -6.77 -8.67 -8.92
C PHE A 206 -6.46 -9.87 -8.01
N ARG A 207 -5.47 -9.72 -7.13
CA ARG A 207 -5.23 -10.65 -6.04
C ARG A 207 -5.80 -10.07 -4.75
N ALA A 208 -6.65 -10.82 -4.04
CA ALA A 208 -7.10 -10.45 -2.72
C ALA A 208 -6.17 -11.04 -1.67
N ILE A 209 -5.68 -10.19 -0.75
CA ILE A 209 -4.82 -10.62 0.36
C ILE A 209 -5.34 -10.06 1.68
N LYS A 210 -4.97 -10.73 2.77
CA LYS A 210 -5.27 -10.23 4.12
C LYS A 210 -4.33 -9.07 4.45
N GLY A 211 -4.89 -7.99 4.96
CA GLY A 211 -4.17 -6.81 5.39
C GLY A 211 -4.01 -6.73 6.91
N LEU A 212 -4.01 -5.51 7.41
CA LEU A 212 -3.86 -5.21 8.83
C LEU A 212 -5.24 -5.18 9.51
N SER A 213 -5.36 -5.87 10.64
CA SER A 213 -6.55 -5.79 11.49
C SER A 213 -6.72 -4.39 12.07
N GLU A 214 -7.94 -4.01 12.45
CA GLU A 214 -8.17 -2.75 13.15
C GLU A 214 -7.59 -2.84 14.57
N ARG A 215 -6.53 -2.06 14.82
CA ARG A 215 -5.86 -2.03 16.12
C ARG A 215 -5.52 -0.61 16.50
N VAL A 216 -5.69 -0.30 17.77
CA VAL A 216 -5.37 1.02 18.34
C VAL A 216 -3.87 1.34 18.19
N ILE A 217 -3.01 0.33 18.26
CA ILE A 217 -1.55 0.47 18.16
C ILE A 217 -1.08 1.26 16.93
N TYR A 218 -1.73 1.12 15.78
CA TYR A 218 -1.35 1.87 14.58
C TYR A 218 -1.57 3.38 14.73
N ARG A 219 -2.55 3.79 15.55
CA ARG A 219 -2.80 5.20 15.88
C ARG A 219 -1.83 5.69 16.95
N GLU A 220 -1.52 4.85 17.94
CA GLU A 220 -0.59 5.17 19.02
C GLU A 220 0.86 5.31 18.54
N LEU A 221 1.25 4.57 17.53
CA LEU A 221 2.59 4.65 16.93
C LEU A 221 2.79 5.88 16.02
N PHE A 222 1.73 6.49 15.50
CA PHE A 222 1.82 7.63 14.59
C PHE A 222 2.61 8.82 15.15
N PRO A 223 2.39 9.29 16.41
CA PRO A 223 3.13 10.43 16.96
C PRO A 223 4.63 10.21 17.13
N SER A 224 5.04 8.95 17.26
CA SER A 224 6.46 8.57 17.35
C SER A 224 7.06 8.20 15.98
N GLY A 225 6.24 7.92 14.99
CA GLY A 225 6.68 7.39 13.70
C GLY A 225 7.30 5.99 13.79
N LEU A 226 7.08 5.29 14.91
CA LEU A 226 7.56 3.93 15.08
C LEU A 226 6.60 2.93 14.44
N THR A 227 7.14 1.78 14.08
CA THR A 227 6.38 0.65 13.54
C THR A 227 6.51 -0.56 14.47
N LEU A 228 5.69 -1.56 14.24
CA LEU A 228 5.77 -2.82 15.00
C LEU A 228 7.09 -3.59 14.77
N LEU A 229 7.92 -3.16 13.83
CA LEU A 229 9.24 -3.73 13.55
C LEU A 229 10.34 -3.15 14.42
N ASP A 230 10.11 -1.99 15.05
CA ASP A 230 11.08 -1.27 15.89
C ASP A 230 11.18 -1.92 17.28
N LYS A 231 11.61 -3.21 17.33
CA LYS A 231 11.80 -3.97 18.57
C LYS A 231 12.78 -3.23 19.50
N GLY A 232 12.52 -3.31 20.81
CA GLY A 232 13.34 -2.63 21.81
C GLY A 232 13.04 -1.14 21.97
N HIS A 233 12.24 -0.55 21.10
CA HIS A 233 11.87 0.87 21.14
C HIS A 233 10.37 1.10 21.42
N LEU A 234 9.59 0.02 21.55
CA LEU A 234 8.13 0.05 21.74
C LEU A 234 7.67 -0.17 23.18
N GLY A 235 8.60 -0.33 24.13
CA GLY A 235 8.28 -0.77 25.49
C GLY A 235 7.87 -2.25 25.56
N GLU A 236 7.12 -2.64 26.57
CA GLU A 236 6.61 -4.00 26.71
C GLU A 236 5.53 -4.27 25.67
N LEU A 237 5.76 -5.29 24.84
CA LEU A 237 4.83 -5.70 23.80
C LEU A 237 3.88 -6.77 24.33
N GLY A 238 2.60 -6.43 24.44
CA GLY A 238 1.54 -7.41 24.69
C GLY A 238 1.30 -8.35 23.50
N THR A 239 0.58 -9.44 23.74
CA THR A 239 0.24 -10.47 22.71
C THR A 239 -0.39 -9.86 21.45
N SER A 240 -1.22 -8.82 21.62
CA SER A 240 -1.86 -8.10 20.49
C SER A 240 -0.85 -7.47 19.54
N HIS A 241 0.28 -6.95 20.06
CA HIS A 241 1.34 -6.33 19.26
C HIS A 241 2.14 -7.38 18.47
N LEU A 242 2.35 -8.56 19.05
CA LEU A 242 3.00 -9.69 18.37
C LEU A 242 2.18 -10.17 17.18
N VAL A 243 0.85 -10.29 17.36
CA VAL A 243 -0.07 -10.67 16.28
C VAL A 243 -0.06 -9.59 15.17
N ALA A 244 -0.13 -8.31 15.53
CA ALA A 244 -0.10 -7.21 14.57
C ALA A 244 1.23 -7.15 13.78
N ARG A 245 2.36 -7.47 14.43
CA ARG A 245 3.66 -7.62 13.74
C ARG A 245 3.63 -8.75 12.72
N GLN A 246 3.06 -9.89 13.09
CA GLN A 246 2.93 -11.01 12.16
C GLN A 246 2.01 -10.70 10.99
N GLU A 247 0.92 -9.95 11.21
CA GLU A 247 0.07 -9.46 10.12
C GLU A 247 0.85 -8.58 9.14
N LEU A 248 1.67 -7.66 9.63
CA LEU A 248 2.51 -6.81 8.78
C LEU A 248 3.50 -7.63 7.95
N ARG A 249 4.18 -8.60 8.55
CA ARG A 249 5.10 -9.50 7.83
C ARG A 249 4.38 -10.30 6.75
N THR A 250 3.21 -10.85 7.09
CA THR A 250 2.38 -11.60 6.15
C THR A 250 1.93 -10.73 4.99
N LEU A 251 1.52 -9.47 5.26
CA LEU A 251 1.16 -8.50 4.25
C LEU A 251 2.32 -8.26 3.28
N ILE A 252 3.52 -7.97 3.79
CA ILE A 252 4.69 -7.69 2.95
C ILE A 252 5.06 -8.90 2.09
N LYS A 253 5.08 -10.11 2.66
CA LYS A 253 5.30 -11.35 1.89
C LYS A 253 4.23 -11.53 0.79
N ALA A 254 2.98 -11.25 1.09
CA ALA A 254 1.86 -11.41 0.16
C ALA A 254 1.87 -10.39 -1.00
N LEU A 255 2.54 -9.25 -0.85
CA LEU A 255 2.73 -8.31 -1.96
C LEU A 255 3.54 -8.92 -3.11
N ASN A 256 4.38 -9.92 -2.83
CA ASN A 256 5.20 -10.65 -3.81
C ASN A 256 6.00 -9.70 -4.73
N LEU A 257 6.76 -8.81 -4.12
CA LEU A 257 7.55 -7.80 -4.83
C LEU A 257 8.82 -8.41 -5.45
N PRO A 258 9.28 -7.93 -6.62
CA PRO A 258 10.40 -8.56 -7.34
C PRO A 258 11.72 -8.62 -6.57
N ALA A 259 12.08 -7.56 -5.84
CA ALA A 259 13.32 -7.51 -5.05
C ALA A 259 13.26 -8.41 -3.80
N PHE A 260 12.08 -8.85 -3.41
CA PHE A 260 11.80 -9.64 -2.23
C PHE A 260 12.27 -11.10 -2.34
N ALA A 261 12.42 -11.62 -3.54
CA ALA A 261 12.88 -12.99 -3.77
C ALA A 261 14.31 -13.23 -3.23
N LYS A 262 15.13 -12.16 -3.11
CA LYS A 262 16.49 -12.24 -2.53
C LYS A 262 16.51 -12.12 -1.01
N ALA A 263 15.51 -11.49 -0.41
CA ALA A 263 15.47 -11.14 1.01
C ALA A 263 14.54 -12.05 1.85
N GLN A 264 13.92 -13.07 1.26
CA GLN A 264 12.96 -13.93 1.97
C GLN A 264 13.57 -14.67 3.18
N GLY A 265 14.89 -14.88 3.21
CA GLY A 265 15.58 -15.48 4.35
C GLY A 265 15.81 -14.54 5.54
N GLU A 266 15.88 -13.23 5.31
CA GLU A 266 16.21 -12.24 6.35
C GLU A 266 14.99 -11.76 7.16
N LEU A 267 13.77 -11.86 6.61
CA LEU A 267 12.53 -11.53 7.32
C LEU A 267 12.23 -12.45 8.52
N GLU A 268 12.82 -13.62 8.56
CA GLU A 268 12.64 -14.57 9.68
C GLU A 268 13.50 -14.19 10.89
N ILE A 269 14.54 -13.38 10.70
CA ILE A 269 15.53 -13.04 11.73
C ILE A 269 15.20 -11.73 12.46
N VAL A 270 14.33 -10.89 11.91
CA VAL A 270 13.88 -9.61 12.50
C VAL A 270 12.52 -9.81 13.22
#